data_2cedb01613d95357ff321d343c1040ba
#
_entry.id   2cedb01613d95357ff321d343c1040ba
#
_cell.length_a   1.000
_cell.length_b   1.000
_cell.length_c   1.000
_cell.angle_alpha   90.00
_cell.angle_beta   90.00
_cell.angle_gamma   90.00
#
_symmetry.space_group_name_H-M   'P 1'
#
loop_
_entity.id
_entity.type
_entity.pdbx_description
1 polymer ?
#
loop_
_entity_poly.entity_id
_entity_poly.type
_entity_poly.pdbx_seq_one_letter_code
_entity_poly.pdbx_strand_id
1 'polypeptide(L)'
;MAATSRAGGEDRPAALRRIPEATVARLPIYLRSLYELSAADVTTVSSEGLADLCGVNAAKVRKDLSHLGSYGTRGVGYDVGVLLSQISRELGLTQDWPIAIVGLGNLGHALANYRGFGARGFRVVGLFDADPARIGELIDGVPVRHVDDLPAVARATPIAIGIIAVPGHVAQLVADRLVDAGVLSILNFAPAVITVPERVSLRKVDLSIELQILSFYSQRLAAGGEATA
;
A
#
# COMPACT_ATOMS: atom_id res chain seq x y z
N MET A 1 -44.45 -1.88 42.62
CA MET A 1 -43.13 -1.28 42.42
C MET A 1 -42.42 -2.07 41.34
N ALA A 2 -42.40 -1.58 40.11
CA ALA A 2 -41.79 -2.26 38.98
C ALA A 2 -40.48 -1.55 38.65
N ALA A 3 -39.36 -2.26 38.75
CA ALA A 3 -38.02 -1.77 38.37
C ALA A 3 -37.81 -2.04 36.88
N THR A 4 -37.73 -0.97 36.10
CA THR A 4 -37.46 -0.98 34.67
C THR A 4 -35.95 -1.17 34.44
N SER A 5 -35.58 -2.36 33.99
CA SER A 5 -34.23 -2.66 33.49
C SER A 5 -34.02 -1.92 32.17
N ARG A 6 -33.05 -0.99 32.15
CA ARG A 6 -32.54 -0.37 30.91
C ARG A 6 -31.61 -1.37 30.23
N ALA A 7 -32.05 -1.89 29.10
CA ALA A 7 -31.23 -2.67 28.17
C ALA A 7 -30.06 -1.87 27.67
N GLY A 8 -28.89 -2.54 27.66
CA GLY A 8 -27.64 -2.00 27.16
C GLY A 8 -27.75 -1.64 25.67
N GLY A 9 -27.21 -0.47 25.33
CA GLY A 9 -27.03 -0.07 23.94
C GLY A 9 -26.03 -1.00 23.28
N GLU A 10 -26.49 -1.74 22.29
CA GLU A 10 -25.62 -2.47 21.36
C GLU A 10 -24.75 -1.47 20.63
N ASP A 11 -23.46 -1.56 20.84
CA ASP A 11 -22.41 -0.83 20.11
C ASP A 11 -22.45 -1.34 18.65
N ARG A 12 -23.26 -0.71 17.82
CA ARG A 12 -23.24 -0.95 16.37
C ARG A 12 -21.86 -0.58 15.88
N PRO A 13 -21.13 -1.50 15.20
CA PRO A 13 -19.86 -1.16 14.59
C PRO A 13 -20.10 0.06 13.68
N ALA A 14 -19.33 1.12 13.92
CA ALA A 14 -19.40 2.36 13.14
C ALA A 14 -19.32 1.98 11.66
N ALA A 15 -20.37 2.26 10.90
CA ALA A 15 -20.42 2.01 9.47
C ALA A 15 -19.12 2.58 8.87
N LEU A 16 -18.30 1.73 8.25
CA LEU A 16 -17.02 2.09 7.66
C LEU A 16 -17.23 3.36 6.83
N ARG A 17 -16.76 4.48 7.34
CA ARG A 17 -16.85 5.78 6.63
C ARG A 17 -16.14 5.60 5.31
N ARG A 18 -16.85 5.77 4.20
CA ARG A 18 -16.27 5.64 2.87
C ARG A 18 -15.26 6.77 2.63
N ILE A 19 -13.98 6.47 2.85
CA ILE A 19 -12.89 7.40 2.57
C ILE A 19 -12.70 7.46 1.05
N PRO A 20 -12.65 8.66 0.42
CA PRO A 20 -12.40 8.78 -1.01
C PRO A 20 -11.07 8.15 -1.41
N GLU A 21 -11.01 7.45 -2.55
CA GLU A 21 -9.81 6.78 -3.03
C GLU A 21 -8.59 7.72 -3.13
N ALA A 22 -8.82 8.94 -3.61
CA ALA A 22 -7.78 9.97 -3.67
C ALA A 22 -7.23 10.36 -2.28
N THR A 23 -8.03 10.27 -1.24
CA THR A 23 -7.59 10.46 0.16
C THR A 23 -6.75 9.27 0.60
N VAL A 24 -7.26 8.03 0.39
CA VAL A 24 -6.53 6.80 0.72
C VAL A 24 -5.14 6.78 0.07
N ALA A 25 -5.02 7.22 -1.19
CA ALA A 25 -3.74 7.28 -1.90
C ALA A 25 -2.72 8.26 -1.25
N ARG A 26 -3.19 9.28 -0.51
CA ARG A 26 -2.31 10.24 0.18
C ARG A 26 -1.96 9.86 1.61
N LEU A 27 -2.78 9.04 2.28
CA LEU A 27 -2.50 8.64 3.67
C LEU A 27 -1.09 8.06 3.88
N PRO A 28 -0.54 7.20 2.99
CA PRO A 28 0.83 6.71 3.13
C PRO A 28 1.89 7.81 3.06
N ILE A 29 1.63 8.88 2.29
CA ILE A 29 2.54 10.03 2.17
C ILE A 29 2.54 10.81 3.50
N TYR A 30 1.36 11.10 4.05
CA TYR A 30 1.24 11.74 5.36
C TYR A 30 1.90 10.90 6.45
N LEU A 31 1.65 9.59 6.45
CA LEU A 31 2.22 8.68 7.44
C LEU A 31 3.76 8.73 7.44
N ARG A 32 4.39 8.73 6.26
CA ARG A 32 5.86 8.84 6.14
C ARG A 32 6.39 10.12 6.75
N SER A 33 5.80 11.27 6.40
CA SER A 33 6.21 12.57 6.95
C SER A 33 5.98 12.66 8.46
N LEU A 34 4.91 12.05 8.97
CA LEU A 34 4.65 11.98 10.40
C LEU A 34 5.68 11.10 11.15
N TYR A 35 6.17 10.00 10.54
CA TYR A 35 7.27 9.23 11.12
C TYR A 35 8.57 10.05 11.19
N GLU A 36 8.89 10.84 10.17
CA GLU A 36 10.04 11.74 10.17
C GLU A 36 9.92 12.81 11.26
N LEU A 37 8.75 13.41 11.43
CA LEU A 37 8.48 14.36 12.51
C LEU A 37 8.60 13.73 13.89
N SER A 38 8.04 12.53 14.08
CA SER A 38 8.14 11.78 15.34
C SER A 38 9.58 11.41 15.68
N ALA A 39 10.38 11.01 14.69
CA ALA A 39 11.79 10.71 14.87
C ALA A 39 12.64 11.95 15.22
N ALA A 40 12.13 13.16 14.90
CA ALA A 40 12.72 14.45 15.27
C ALA A 40 12.11 15.04 16.56
N ASP A 41 11.39 14.23 17.36
CA ASP A 41 10.73 14.62 18.61
C ASP A 41 9.71 15.77 18.46
N VAL A 42 9.16 15.97 17.22
CA VAL A 42 8.11 16.95 16.97
C VAL A 42 6.76 16.36 17.37
N THR A 43 6.12 16.96 18.34
CA THR A 43 4.84 16.46 18.91
C THR A 43 3.60 17.03 18.22
N THR A 44 3.71 18.19 17.57
CA THR A 44 2.59 18.85 16.90
C THR A 44 2.98 19.37 15.52
N VAL A 45 2.04 19.31 14.56
CA VAL A 45 2.23 19.81 13.20
C VAL A 45 0.99 20.56 12.72
N SER A 46 1.17 21.71 12.07
CA SER A 46 0.07 22.43 11.43
C SER A 46 -0.35 21.75 10.11
N SER A 47 -1.55 22.08 9.61
CA SER A 47 -1.95 21.62 8.26
C SER A 47 -1.05 22.18 7.16
N GLU A 48 -0.50 23.35 7.34
CA GLU A 48 0.47 23.98 6.45
C GLU A 48 1.80 23.23 6.47
N GLY A 49 2.35 22.99 7.67
CA GLY A 49 3.61 22.25 7.80
C GLY A 49 3.54 20.82 7.24
N LEU A 50 2.43 20.11 7.49
CA LEU A 50 2.25 18.76 6.90
C LEU A 50 2.06 18.85 5.39
N ALA A 51 1.39 19.87 4.88
CA ALA A 51 1.19 20.08 3.46
C ALA A 51 2.51 20.33 2.72
N ASP A 52 3.39 21.15 3.28
CA ASP A 52 4.71 21.45 2.73
C ASP A 52 5.59 20.20 2.66
N LEU A 53 5.62 19.38 3.72
CA LEU A 53 6.34 18.11 3.76
C LEU A 53 5.83 17.08 2.72
N CYS A 54 4.54 17.13 2.41
CA CYS A 54 3.89 16.15 1.53
C CYS A 54 3.70 16.63 0.09
N GLY A 55 4.06 17.87 -0.25
CA GLY A 55 3.87 18.44 -1.59
C GLY A 55 2.40 18.62 -1.97
N VAL A 56 1.52 18.92 -0.99
CA VAL A 56 0.09 19.15 -1.19
C VAL A 56 -0.31 20.52 -0.62
N ASN A 57 -1.57 20.94 -0.75
CA ASN A 57 -2.03 22.15 -0.07
C ASN A 57 -2.72 21.83 1.27
N ALA A 58 -2.68 22.79 2.21
CA ALA A 58 -3.23 22.66 3.55
C ALA A 58 -4.74 22.39 3.58
N ALA A 59 -5.50 22.87 2.60
CA ALA A 59 -6.94 22.59 2.49
C ALA A 59 -7.21 21.11 2.19
N LYS A 60 -6.36 20.48 1.35
CA LYS A 60 -6.41 19.01 1.10
C LYS A 60 -6.09 18.23 2.37
N VAL A 61 -5.02 18.62 3.10
CA VAL A 61 -4.67 17.98 4.38
C VAL A 61 -5.86 18.01 5.33
N ARG A 62 -6.44 19.20 5.58
CA ARG A 62 -7.61 19.35 6.46
C ARG A 62 -8.80 18.50 6.02
N LYS A 63 -9.12 18.49 4.72
CA LYS A 63 -10.20 17.67 4.16
C LYS A 63 -9.94 16.18 4.34
N ASP A 64 -8.73 15.72 4.01
CA ASP A 64 -8.37 14.30 4.11
C ASP A 64 -8.43 13.81 5.57
N LEU A 65 -7.84 14.56 6.50
CA LEU A 65 -7.84 14.20 7.91
C LEU A 65 -9.26 14.26 8.53
N SER A 66 -10.15 15.11 8.03
CA SER A 66 -11.54 15.13 8.48
C SER A 66 -12.30 13.84 8.19
N HIS A 67 -11.94 13.11 7.11
CA HIS A 67 -12.51 11.79 6.81
C HIS A 67 -12.12 10.74 7.87
N LEU A 68 -10.98 10.93 8.54
CA LEU A 68 -10.51 10.06 9.62
C LEU A 68 -11.13 10.44 11.00
N GLY A 69 -11.87 11.54 11.06
CA GLY A 69 -12.36 12.10 12.32
C GLY A 69 -11.28 12.88 13.08
N SER A 70 -10.14 13.17 12.44
CA SER A 70 -9.08 13.97 13.03
C SER A 70 -9.35 15.45 12.79
N TYR A 71 -9.54 16.17 13.86
CA TYR A 71 -9.71 17.63 13.83
C TYR A 71 -8.55 18.26 14.60
N GLY A 72 -7.74 19.04 13.90
CA GLY A 72 -6.69 19.82 14.55
C GLY A 72 -7.26 20.86 15.50
N THR A 73 -6.53 21.17 16.56
CA THR A 73 -6.86 22.25 17.46
C THR A 73 -6.50 23.58 16.80
N ARG A 74 -7.45 24.50 16.74
CA ARG A 74 -7.27 25.84 16.12
C ARG A 74 -6.09 26.58 16.78
N GLY A 75 -5.12 27.00 15.97
CA GLY A 75 -3.90 27.68 16.44
C GLY A 75 -2.80 26.75 16.98
N VAL A 76 -3.05 25.44 17.15
CA VAL A 76 -2.08 24.46 17.63
C VAL A 76 -1.70 23.48 16.52
N GLY A 77 -2.67 22.97 15.76
CA GLY A 77 -2.46 21.94 14.73
C GLY A 77 -2.93 20.57 15.19
N TYR A 78 -2.22 19.53 14.74
CA TYR A 78 -2.50 18.14 14.99
C TYR A 78 -1.40 17.53 15.85
N ASP A 79 -1.79 16.66 16.78
CA ASP A 79 -0.84 15.81 17.51
C ASP A 79 -0.29 14.73 16.57
N VAL A 80 1.04 14.65 16.46
CA VAL A 80 1.74 13.73 15.57
C VAL A 80 1.51 12.27 15.95
N GLY A 81 1.55 11.93 17.25
CA GLY A 81 1.35 10.57 17.73
C GLY A 81 -0.08 10.08 17.50
N VAL A 82 -1.07 10.96 17.72
CA VAL A 82 -2.48 10.66 17.45
C VAL A 82 -2.71 10.42 15.96
N LEU A 83 -2.17 11.29 15.08
CA LEU A 83 -2.30 11.10 13.62
C LEU A 83 -1.62 9.82 13.14
N LEU A 84 -0.41 9.52 13.63
CA LEU A 84 0.28 8.26 13.32
C LEU A 84 -0.60 7.05 13.63
N SER A 85 -1.18 7.01 14.83
CA SER A 85 -2.04 5.91 15.27
C SER A 85 -3.30 5.80 14.42
N GLN A 86 -3.94 6.92 14.10
CA GLN A 86 -5.18 6.95 13.32
C GLN A 86 -4.94 6.53 11.87
N ILE A 87 -3.94 7.11 11.20
CA ILE A 87 -3.62 6.77 9.81
C ILE A 87 -3.16 5.32 9.69
N SER A 88 -2.33 4.83 10.63
CA SER A 88 -1.89 3.44 10.63
C SER A 88 -3.07 2.48 10.77
N ARG A 89 -4.06 2.80 11.60
CA ARG A 89 -5.28 2.01 11.77
C ARG A 89 -6.13 1.99 10.50
N GLU A 90 -6.36 3.13 9.90
CA GLU A 90 -7.14 3.24 8.66
C GLU A 90 -6.48 2.54 7.47
N LEU A 91 -5.15 2.53 7.41
CA LEU A 91 -4.38 1.78 6.41
C LEU A 91 -4.25 0.29 6.76
N GLY A 92 -4.78 -0.15 7.91
CA GLY A 92 -4.69 -1.54 8.35
C GLY A 92 -3.28 -1.97 8.77
N LEU A 93 -2.34 -1.04 9.00
CA LEU A 93 -0.95 -1.33 9.34
C LEU A 93 -0.75 -1.79 10.80
N THR A 94 -1.83 -1.99 11.53
CA THR A 94 -1.83 -2.59 12.88
C THR A 94 -1.97 -4.11 12.84
N GLN A 95 -2.08 -4.69 11.64
CA GLN A 95 -2.23 -6.13 11.39
C GLN A 95 -1.04 -6.65 10.59
N ASP A 96 -0.86 -7.98 10.63
CA ASP A 96 0.09 -8.70 9.79
C ASP A 96 -0.59 -9.07 8.46
N TRP A 97 0.01 -8.64 7.35
CA TRP A 97 -0.50 -8.88 6.00
C TRP A 97 0.34 -9.94 5.29
N PRO A 98 -0.14 -11.20 5.19
CA PRO A 98 0.54 -12.23 4.43
C PRO A 98 0.57 -11.88 2.95
N ILE A 99 1.77 -11.78 2.37
CA ILE A 99 1.95 -11.47 0.95
C ILE A 99 2.60 -12.63 0.21
N ALA A 100 2.25 -12.80 -1.06
CA ALA A 100 2.91 -13.71 -1.97
C ALA A 100 3.51 -12.96 -3.15
N ILE A 101 4.66 -13.40 -3.63
CA ILE A 101 5.34 -12.85 -4.82
C ILE A 101 5.40 -13.94 -5.88
N VAL A 102 4.92 -13.61 -7.08
CA VAL A 102 4.96 -14.50 -8.25
C VAL A 102 5.84 -13.89 -9.32
N GLY A 103 6.86 -14.65 -9.71
CA GLY A 103 7.94 -14.24 -10.60
C GLY A 103 9.16 -13.79 -9.79
N LEU A 104 10.21 -14.62 -9.75
CA LEU A 104 11.45 -14.39 -9.00
C LEU A 104 12.60 -13.95 -9.90
N GLY A 105 12.30 -13.25 -11.01
CA GLY A 105 13.30 -12.51 -11.77
C GLY A 105 13.97 -11.41 -10.93
N ASN A 106 14.74 -10.52 -11.55
CA ASN A 106 15.49 -9.50 -10.83
C ASN A 106 14.62 -8.66 -9.88
N LEU A 107 13.44 -8.23 -10.35
CA LEU A 107 12.53 -7.42 -9.54
C LEU A 107 11.90 -8.24 -8.40
N GLY A 108 11.36 -9.42 -8.70
CA GLY A 108 10.72 -10.26 -7.69
C GLY A 108 11.69 -10.69 -6.60
N HIS A 109 12.92 -11.05 -6.97
CA HIS A 109 13.98 -11.37 -6.01
C HIS A 109 14.33 -10.16 -5.14
N ALA A 110 14.44 -8.96 -5.71
CA ALA A 110 14.68 -7.73 -4.95
C ALA A 110 13.54 -7.43 -3.98
N LEU A 111 12.28 -7.61 -4.41
CA LEU A 111 11.10 -7.43 -3.56
C LEU A 111 11.04 -8.47 -2.43
N ALA A 112 11.40 -9.72 -2.68
CA ALA A 112 11.43 -10.78 -1.67
C ALA A 112 12.44 -10.49 -0.55
N ASN A 113 13.56 -9.82 -0.87
CA ASN A 113 14.58 -9.38 0.10
C ASN A 113 14.32 -8.00 0.70
N TYR A 114 13.21 -7.34 0.35
CA TYR A 114 12.98 -5.97 0.79
C TYR A 114 12.51 -5.90 2.24
N ARG A 115 13.43 -5.59 3.15
CA ARG A 115 13.19 -5.48 4.60
C ARG A 115 12.11 -4.46 4.98
N GLY A 116 11.84 -3.49 4.12
CA GLY A 116 10.79 -2.49 4.34
C GLY A 116 9.37 -3.06 4.38
N PHE A 117 9.14 -4.27 3.89
CA PHE A 117 7.86 -4.95 4.02
C PHE A 117 7.60 -5.35 5.47
N GLY A 118 8.50 -6.07 6.11
CA GLY A 118 8.36 -6.50 7.50
C GLY A 118 8.20 -5.34 8.48
N ALA A 119 8.95 -4.25 8.26
CA ALA A 119 8.82 -3.03 9.09
C ALA A 119 7.44 -2.35 9.01
N ARG A 120 6.62 -2.72 8.02
CA ARG A 120 5.27 -2.17 7.79
C ARG A 120 4.16 -3.20 7.93
N GLY A 121 4.42 -4.37 8.53
CA GLY A 121 3.41 -5.41 8.75
C GLY A 121 3.10 -6.27 7.51
N PHE A 122 3.95 -6.26 6.48
CA PHE A 122 3.79 -7.17 5.34
C PHE A 122 4.77 -8.34 5.48
N ARG A 123 4.24 -9.55 5.61
CA ARG A 123 5.03 -10.76 5.77
C ARG A 123 4.98 -11.62 4.51
N VAL A 124 6.13 -11.88 3.90
CA VAL A 124 6.24 -12.79 2.75
C VAL A 124 5.99 -14.23 3.24
N VAL A 125 4.93 -14.85 2.74
CA VAL A 125 4.53 -16.23 3.08
C VAL A 125 4.62 -17.19 1.90
N GLY A 126 4.80 -16.69 0.69
CA GLY A 126 4.92 -17.50 -0.51
C GLY A 126 5.74 -16.81 -1.59
N LEU A 127 6.68 -17.56 -2.14
CA LEU A 127 7.49 -17.17 -3.29
C LEU A 127 7.26 -18.19 -4.38
N PHE A 128 6.91 -17.73 -5.60
CA PHE A 128 6.52 -18.61 -6.68
C PHE A 128 7.22 -18.24 -7.99
N ASP A 129 7.69 -19.26 -8.69
CA ASP A 129 8.21 -19.12 -10.05
C ASP A 129 7.79 -20.32 -10.90
N ALA A 130 7.90 -20.20 -12.23
CA ALA A 130 7.71 -21.31 -13.17
C ALA A 130 9.05 -21.93 -13.59
N ASP A 131 10.17 -21.26 -13.33
CA ASP A 131 11.51 -21.76 -13.69
C ASP A 131 11.96 -22.84 -12.71
N PRO A 132 12.14 -24.11 -13.17
CA PRO A 132 12.61 -25.19 -12.32
C PRO A 132 13.96 -24.91 -11.64
N ALA A 133 14.82 -24.07 -12.25
CA ALA A 133 16.12 -23.74 -11.70
C ALA A 133 16.03 -22.89 -10.40
N ARG A 134 14.90 -22.26 -10.15
CA ARG A 134 14.66 -21.46 -8.95
C ARG A 134 13.93 -22.21 -7.85
N ILE A 135 13.30 -23.33 -8.18
CA ILE A 135 12.49 -24.08 -7.22
C ILE A 135 13.38 -24.67 -6.13
N GLY A 136 13.01 -24.40 -4.86
CA GLY A 136 13.78 -24.79 -3.69
C GLY A 136 14.81 -23.77 -3.23
N GLU A 137 15.06 -22.69 -3.99
CA GLU A 137 15.87 -21.56 -3.52
C GLU A 137 15.26 -20.98 -2.25
N LEU A 138 16.08 -20.62 -1.25
CA LEU A 138 15.62 -19.97 -0.01
C LEU A 138 15.93 -18.48 -0.10
N ILE A 139 14.90 -17.65 0.00
CA ILE A 139 15.02 -16.18 0.04
C ILE A 139 14.40 -15.71 1.35
N ASP A 140 15.21 -15.11 2.22
CA ASP A 140 14.83 -14.69 3.59
C ASP A 140 14.10 -15.81 4.38
N GLY A 141 14.55 -17.06 4.21
CA GLY A 141 13.99 -18.25 4.88
C GLY A 141 12.71 -18.80 4.23
N VAL A 142 12.18 -18.17 3.17
CA VAL A 142 11.00 -18.65 2.44
C VAL A 142 11.43 -19.42 1.19
N PRO A 143 11.01 -20.69 1.03
CA PRO A 143 11.34 -21.46 -0.16
C PRO A 143 10.55 -21.00 -1.38
N VAL A 144 11.24 -20.90 -2.52
CA VAL A 144 10.61 -20.70 -3.83
C VAL A 144 9.91 -22.00 -4.22
N ARG A 145 8.64 -21.93 -4.58
CA ARG A 145 7.79 -23.05 -5.01
C ARG A 145 7.37 -22.87 -6.46
N HIS A 146 6.97 -23.97 -7.08
CA HIS A 146 6.36 -23.86 -8.41
C HIS A 146 5.03 -23.11 -8.33
N VAL A 147 4.73 -22.30 -9.35
CA VAL A 147 3.50 -21.47 -9.37
C VAL A 147 2.22 -22.31 -9.28
N ASP A 148 2.25 -23.59 -9.66
CA ASP A 148 1.13 -24.50 -9.52
C ASP A 148 0.84 -24.89 -8.05
N ASP A 149 1.78 -24.68 -7.13
CA ASP A 149 1.59 -24.93 -5.70
C ASP A 149 0.84 -23.77 -4.99
N LEU A 150 0.62 -22.65 -5.69
CA LEU A 150 -0.06 -21.46 -5.14
C LEU A 150 -1.39 -21.81 -4.45
N PRO A 151 -2.31 -22.62 -5.02
CA PRO A 151 -3.57 -22.95 -4.36
C PRO A 151 -3.38 -23.75 -3.07
N ALA A 152 -2.35 -24.61 -3.01
CA ALA A 152 -2.06 -25.40 -1.81
C ALA A 152 -1.52 -24.52 -0.68
N VAL A 153 -0.62 -23.60 -1.01
CA VAL A 153 -0.06 -22.62 -0.05
C VAL A 153 -1.15 -21.69 0.46
N ALA A 154 -2.00 -21.16 -0.43
CA ALA A 154 -3.10 -20.25 -0.05
C ALA A 154 -4.14 -20.92 0.85
N ARG A 155 -4.37 -22.25 0.71
CA ARG A 155 -5.23 -23.01 1.64
C ARG A 155 -4.60 -23.17 3.02
N ALA A 156 -3.28 -23.34 3.10
CA ALA A 156 -2.56 -23.52 4.36
C ALA A 156 -2.35 -22.17 5.08
N THR A 157 -2.07 -21.13 4.33
CA THR A 157 -1.82 -19.78 4.85
C THR A 157 -2.52 -18.78 3.93
N PRO A 158 -3.63 -18.14 4.38
CA PRO A 158 -4.32 -17.15 3.57
C PRO A 158 -3.38 -16.06 3.08
N ILE A 159 -3.43 -15.75 1.79
CA ILE A 159 -2.64 -14.69 1.16
C ILE A 159 -3.53 -13.46 1.03
N ALA A 160 -3.16 -12.38 1.71
CA ALA A 160 -3.91 -11.12 1.66
C ALA A 160 -3.61 -10.33 0.38
N ILE A 161 -2.32 -10.30 -0.04
CA ILE A 161 -1.89 -9.52 -1.20
C ILE A 161 -0.99 -10.40 -2.09
N GLY A 162 -1.32 -10.45 -3.37
CA GLY A 162 -0.47 -11.05 -4.41
C GLY A 162 0.34 -10.00 -5.15
N ILE A 163 1.65 -10.20 -5.26
CA ILE A 163 2.54 -9.35 -6.05
C ILE A 163 2.91 -10.10 -7.34
N ILE A 164 2.64 -9.46 -8.49
CA ILE A 164 2.96 -9.99 -9.82
C ILE A 164 4.22 -9.29 -10.32
N ALA A 165 5.31 -10.04 -10.50
CA ALA A 165 6.59 -9.56 -11.00
C ALA A 165 7.10 -10.42 -12.17
N VAL A 166 6.19 -10.80 -13.06
CA VAL A 166 6.46 -11.66 -14.23
C VAL A 166 6.48 -10.85 -15.53
N PRO A 167 6.99 -11.43 -16.65
CA PRO A 167 6.85 -10.83 -17.98
C PRO A 167 5.38 -10.58 -18.35
N GLY A 168 5.13 -9.49 -19.10
CA GLY A 168 3.77 -9.03 -19.42
C GLY A 168 2.86 -10.08 -20.05
N HIS A 169 3.40 -10.95 -20.90
CA HIS A 169 2.62 -11.96 -21.64
C HIS A 169 2.02 -13.09 -20.76
N VAL A 170 2.53 -13.27 -19.52
CA VAL A 170 2.00 -14.25 -18.56
C VAL A 170 1.28 -13.62 -17.39
N ALA A 171 1.25 -12.28 -17.32
CA ALA A 171 0.71 -11.54 -16.16
C ALA A 171 -0.77 -11.84 -15.91
N GLN A 172 -1.59 -11.94 -16.97
CA GLN A 172 -3.01 -12.28 -16.83
C GLN A 172 -3.21 -13.68 -16.23
N LEU A 173 -2.49 -14.67 -16.72
CA LEU A 173 -2.56 -16.03 -16.19
C LEU A 173 -2.21 -16.10 -14.69
N VAL A 174 -1.20 -15.32 -14.27
CA VAL A 174 -0.82 -15.23 -12.85
C VAL A 174 -1.90 -14.53 -12.04
N ALA A 175 -2.51 -13.46 -12.57
CA ALA A 175 -3.60 -12.78 -11.91
C ALA A 175 -4.80 -13.71 -11.70
N ASP A 176 -5.19 -14.47 -12.71
CA ASP A 176 -6.29 -15.44 -12.64
C ASP A 176 -6.01 -16.50 -11.55
N ARG A 177 -4.80 -17.06 -11.51
CA ARG A 177 -4.38 -18.01 -10.48
C ARG A 177 -4.43 -17.45 -9.05
N LEU A 178 -4.02 -16.19 -8.86
CA LEU A 178 -4.13 -15.50 -7.57
C LEU A 178 -5.59 -15.34 -7.15
N VAL A 179 -6.45 -14.92 -8.07
CA VAL A 179 -7.89 -14.77 -7.83
C VAL A 179 -8.56 -16.09 -7.49
N ASP A 180 -8.22 -17.17 -8.23
CA ASP A 180 -8.74 -18.52 -7.99
C ASP A 180 -8.26 -19.09 -6.63
N ALA A 181 -7.07 -18.68 -6.18
CA ALA A 181 -6.56 -18.98 -4.85
C ALA A 181 -7.18 -18.12 -3.72
N GLY A 182 -8.12 -17.23 -4.04
CA GLY A 182 -8.85 -16.40 -3.08
C GLY A 182 -8.16 -15.07 -2.73
N VAL A 183 -7.13 -14.67 -3.47
CA VAL A 183 -6.45 -13.38 -3.26
C VAL A 183 -7.34 -12.24 -3.77
N LEU A 184 -7.62 -11.26 -2.91
CA LEU A 184 -8.50 -10.13 -3.21
C LEU A 184 -7.76 -8.81 -3.43
N SER A 185 -6.46 -8.78 -3.27
CA SER A 185 -5.63 -7.58 -3.51
C SER A 185 -4.40 -7.95 -4.32
N ILE A 186 -4.17 -7.26 -5.43
CA ILE A 186 -3.07 -7.56 -6.36
C ILE A 186 -2.28 -6.28 -6.63
N LEU A 187 -0.96 -6.38 -6.47
CA LEU A 187 0.01 -5.37 -6.89
C LEU A 187 0.73 -5.86 -8.14
N ASN A 188 0.47 -5.23 -9.28
CA ASN A 188 1.02 -5.65 -10.56
C ASN A 188 2.21 -4.77 -10.98
N PHE A 189 3.39 -5.36 -11.09
CA PHE A 189 4.59 -4.76 -11.65
C PHE A 189 4.85 -5.18 -13.10
N ALA A 190 4.10 -6.15 -13.63
CA ALA A 190 4.26 -6.55 -15.02
C ALA A 190 3.84 -5.41 -15.97
N PRO A 191 4.58 -5.20 -17.08
CA PRO A 191 4.27 -4.16 -18.06
C PRO A 191 3.10 -4.57 -18.97
N ALA A 192 1.96 -4.90 -18.35
CA ALA A 192 0.75 -5.34 -19.03
C ALA A 192 -0.49 -4.80 -18.32
N VAL A 193 -1.55 -4.61 -19.09
CA VAL A 193 -2.89 -4.40 -18.56
C VAL A 193 -3.47 -5.77 -18.25
N ILE A 194 -3.87 -5.98 -17.00
CA ILE A 194 -4.57 -7.19 -16.56
C ILE A 194 -5.99 -6.84 -16.11
N THR A 195 -6.90 -7.78 -16.24
CA THR A 195 -8.29 -7.64 -15.85
C THR A 195 -8.57 -8.55 -14.64
N VAL A 196 -9.30 -8.04 -13.67
CA VAL A 196 -9.70 -8.80 -12.49
C VAL A 196 -11.19 -8.56 -12.19
N PRO A 197 -11.89 -9.47 -11.47
CA PRO A 197 -13.25 -9.24 -11.03
C PRO A 197 -13.37 -7.98 -10.14
N GLU A 198 -14.54 -7.31 -10.13
CA GLU A 198 -14.77 -6.07 -9.35
C GLU A 198 -14.48 -6.20 -7.85
N ARG A 199 -14.61 -7.40 -7.29
CA ARG A 199 -14.29 -7.67 -5.89
C ARG A 199 -12.79 -7.66 -5.57
N VAL A 200 -11.92 -7.65 -6.59
CA VAL A 200 -10.46 -7.69 -6.44
C VAL A 200 -9.89 -6.29 -6.62
N SER A 201 -9.16 -5.83 -5.63
CA SER A 201 -8.43 -4.57 -5.70
C SER A 201 -7.14 -4.75 -6.49
N LEU A 202 -6.99 -4.05 -7.60
CA LEU A 202 -5.80 -4.07 -8.45
C LEU A 202 -5.08 -2.72 -8.40
N ARG A 203 -3.78 -2.74 -8.12
CA ARG A 203 -2.89 -1.59 -8.24
C ARG A 203 -1.77 -1.93 -9.22
N LYS A 204 -1.52 -1.05 -10.19
CA LYS A 204 -0.40 -1.17 -11.13
C LYS A 204 0.73 -0.24 -10.72
N VAL A 205 1.95 -0.75 -10.76
CA VAL A 205 3.19 0.03 -10.61
C VAL A 205 3.99 -0.12 -11.88
N ASP A 206 4.21 0.97 -12.59
CA ASP A 206 4.95 0.99 -13.85
C ASP A 206 6.02 2.09 -13.80
N LEU A 207 7.25 1.69 -13.51
CA LEU A 207 8.38 2.61 -13.36
C LEU A 207 8.70 3.33 -14.69
N SER A 208 8.35 2.75 -15.83
CA SER A 208 8.59 3.39 -17.13
C SER A 208 7.72 4.63 -17.33
N ILE A 209 6.52 4.65 -16.77
CA ILE A 209 5.62 5.81 -16.82
C ILE A 209 6.25 6.99 -16.07
N GLU A 210 6.80 6.75 -14.89
CA GLU A 210 7.48 7.81 -14.10
C GLU A 210 8.69 8.38 -14.84
N LEU A 211 9.48 7.52 -15.51
CA LEU A 211 10.60 7.96 -16.33
C LEU A 211 10.15 8.77 -17.56
N GLN A 212 9.02 8.38 -18.20
CA GLN A 212 8.46 9.13 -19.31
C GLN A 212 7.98 10.52 -18.88
N ILE A 213 7.36 10.64 -17.71
CA ILE A 213 6.97 11.92 -17.12
C ILE A 213 8.21 12.79 -16.87
N LEU A 214 9.26 12.23 -16.31
CA LEU A 214 10.51 12.95 -16.06
C LEU A 214 11.18 13.38 -17.38
N SER A 215 11.16 12.55 -18.42
CA SER A 215 11.73 12.90 -19.74
C SER A 215 11.01 14.11 -20.36
N PHE A 216 9.69 14.19 -20.19
CA PHE A 216 8.91 15.36 -20.65
C PHE A 216 9.37 16.66 -19.94
N TYR A 217 9.58 16.63 -18.62
CA TYR A 217 10.05 17.82 -17.91
C TYR A 217 11.49 18.16 -18.25
N SER A 218 12.38 17.17 -18.40
CA SER A 218 13.78 17.38 -18.79
C SER A 218 13.89 18.05 -20.17
N GLN A 219 13.08 17.61 -21.14
CA GLN A 219 13.04 18.21 -22.46
C GLN A 219 12.61 19.69 -22.43
N ARG A 220 11.60 20.02 -21.58
CA ARG A 220 11.14 21.40 -21.42
C ARG A 220 12.18 22.31 -20.77
N LEU A 221 12.91 21.81 -19.78
CA LEU A 221 13.98 22.56 -19.12
C LEU A 221 15.11 22.85 -20.11
N ALA A 222 15.48 21.89 -20.96
CA ALA A 222 16.49 22.09 -22.00
C ALA A 222 16.04 23.16 -23.03
N ALA A 223 14.80 23.09 -23.52
CA ALA A 223 14.23 24.06 -24.45
C ALA A 223 14.06 25.47 -23.85
N GLY A 224 13.78 25.58 -22.55
CA GLY A 224 13.67 26.86 -21.84
C GLY A 224 15.01 27.51 -21.52
N GLY A 225 16.09 26.74 -21.43
CA GLY A 225 17.46 27.23 -21.23
C GLY A 225 18.10 27.86 -22.51
N GLU A 226 17.65 27.46 -23.68
CA GLU A 226 18.11 28.04 -24.98
C GLU A 226 17.46 29.41 -25.33
N ALA A 227 16.34 29.74 -24.65
CA ALA A 227 15.64 31.03 -24.90
C ALA A 227 16.19 32.20 -24.07
N THR A 228 17.20 31.99 -23.24
CA THR A 228 17.81 33.01 -22.36
C THR A 228 19.31 33.19 -22.57
N ALA A 229 19.88 32.70 -23.68
CA ALA A 229 21.28 32.90 -24.07
C ALA A 229 21.43 33.93 -25.21
#